data_ec2c93f6172276549573b81c054e54dd
#
_entry.id   ec2c93f6172276549573b81c054e54dd
#
_cell.length_a   1.000
_cell.length_b   1.000
_cell.length_c   1.000
_cell.angle_alpha   90.00
_cell.angle_beta   90.00
_cell.angle_gamma   90.00
#
_symmetry.space_group_name_H-M   'P 1'
#
loop_
_entity.id
_entity.type
_entity.pdbx_description
1 polymer ?
#
loop_
_entity_poly.entity_id
_entity_poly.type
_entity_poly.pdbx_seq_one_letter_code
_entity_poly.pdbx_strand_id
1 'polypeptide(L)'
;MEAKKLLTLALTGLLAGGCLMVPALAEDADGQSGGNPATYTIPARVKRIEDYAFAGDTSLERVKIPDGVTEIGDYAFSGCTNLQEIELPDGLTKIGNHAFDGCTALVRLGDMNQLESIGEYAFSGCEALESIGDMPKLQTIGNYAFAELTVTDEDSGTSTTVSCKSLKTVGNLDSVTRIGSEAFSGCRELESIGALPNVTRIAFGAFQNCEKLKKVEGMGKLTVVNQYTFSNCTSLEYVDNLNNATQINFCAFADCSALTVNGKLYLSHLGKKGNEYLSHPTKPL
;
A
#
# COMPACT_ATOMS: atom_id res chain seq x y z
N MET A 1 -21.13 -15.96 -4.99
CA MET A 1 -20.98 -17.29 -5.65
C MET A 1 -19.79 -17.37 -6.60
N GLU A 2 -19.36 -16.25 -7.20
CA GLU A 2 -18.23 -16.27 -8.14
C GLU A 2 -16.86 -16.30 -7.44
N ALA A 3 -16.68 -15.66 -6.31
CA ALA A 3 -15.41 -15.72 -5.55
C ALA A 3 -15.12 -17.14 -5.03
N LYS A 4 -16.16 -17.88 -4.60
CA LYS A 4 -16.02 -19.31 -4.26
C LYS A 4 -15.83 -20.19 -5.50
N LYS A 5 -16.34 -19.80 -6.67
CA LYS A 5 -16.12 -20.54 -7.93
C LYS A 5 -14.70 -20.32 -8.47
N LEU A 6 -14.11 -19.14 -8.29
CA LEU A 6 -12.71 -18.89 -8.64
C LEU A 6 -11.77 -19.73 -7.77
N LEU A 7 -12.06 -19.86 -6.47
CA LEU A 7 -11.28 -20.72 -5.57
C LEU A 7 -11.38 -22.21 -5.92
N THR A 8 -12.52 -22.67 -6.50
CA THR A 8 -12.74 -24.08 -6.88
C THR A 8 -12.18 -24.41 -8.26
N LEU A 9 -12.01 -23.41 -9.15
CA LEU A 9 -11.42 -23.61 -10.48
C LEU A 9 -9.89 -23.73 -10.46
N ALA A 10 -9.24 -23.19 -9.44
CA ALA A 10 -7.79 -23.36 -9.25
C ALA A 10 -7.39 -24.81 -8.89
N LEU A 11 -8.35 -25.65 -8.45
CA LEU A 11 -8.10 -27.03 -8.03
C LEU A 11 -8.26 -28.09 -9.14
N THR A 12 -8.73 -27.73 -10.34
CA THR A 12 -8.99 -28.72 -11.42
C THR A 12 -8.47 -28.33 -12.80
N GLY A 13 -7.72 -27.24 -12.94
CA GLY A 13 -7.21 -26.76 -14.24
C GLY A 13 -5.84 -27.32 -14.60
N LEU A 14 -5.82 -28.39 -15.34
CA LEU A 14 -4.69 -28.89 -16.10
C LEU A 14 -4.25 -27.82 -17.11
N LEU A 15 -3.17 -27.06 -16.84
CA LEU A 15 -2.54 -26.18 -17.82
C LEU A 15 -1.16 -26.70 -18.18
N ALA A 16 -1.05 -27.08 -19.45
CA ALA A 16 0.21 -27.40 -20.11
C ALA A 16 1.05 -26.11 -20.18
N GLY A 17 2.07 -26.03 -19.36
CA GLY A 17 3.03 -24.92 -19.32
C GLY A 17 3.59 -24.74 -17.92
N GLY A 18 4.47 -25.63 -17.51
CA GLY A 18 5.51 -25.49 -16.48
C GLY A 18 5.22 -24.72 -15.18
N CYS A 19 4.00 -24.59 -14.74
CA CYS A 19 3.70 -24.05 -13.42
C CYS A 19 3.83 -25.19 -12.40
N LEU A 20 4.94 -25.22 -11.68
CA LEU A 20 5.10 -26.10 -10.52
C LEU A 20 4.20 -25.54 -9.42
N MET A 21 2.95 -26.05 -9.32
CA MET A 21 2.29 -26.10 -8.03
C MET A 21 3.18 -26.90 -7.11
N VAL A 22 3.83 -26.25 -6.16
CA VAL A 22 4.49 -26.94 -5.08
C VAL A 22 3.39 -27.29 -4.09
N PRO A 23 2.99 -28.58 -3.98
CA PRO A 23 2.07 -28.96 -2.91
C PRO A 23 2.76 -28.65 -1.58
N ALA A 24 1.98 -28.14 -0.63
CA ALA A 24 2.42 -27.98 0.75
C ALA A 24 2.92 -29.31 1.31
N LEU A 25 4.21 -29.54 1.19
CA LEU A 25 4.94 -30.57 1.93
C LEU A 25 5.97 -29.82 2.75
N ALA A 26 5.55 -29.39 3.94
CA ALA A 26 6.45 -29.17 5.04
C ALA A 26 7.06 -30.55 5.39
N GLU A 27 8.18 -30.92 4.78
CA GLU A 27 9.06 -31.88 5.38
C GLU A 27 9.95 -31.12 6.36
N ASP A 28 9.54 -31.14 7.64
CA ASP A 28 10.33 -30.71 8.78
C ASP A 28 11.59 -31.57 8.85
N ALA A 29 12.70 -31.01 8.40
CA ALA A 29 14.01 -31.54 8.69
C ALA A 29 14.50 -31.03 10.04
N ASP A 30 13.73 -31.20 11.11
CA ASP A 30 14.23 -31.37 12.47
C ASP A 30 13.05 -31.61 13.44
N GLY A 31 13.02 -32.76 14.04
CA GLY A 31 12.02 -33.18 15.02
C GLY A 31 12.18 -32.45 16.37
N GLN A 32 11.90 -31.15 16.43
CA GLN A 32 11.73 -30.42 17.68
C GLN A 32 10.40 -29.67 17.67
N SER A 33 9.41 -30.28 18.28
CA SER A 33 8.17 -29.63 18.69
C SER A 33 8.47 -28.59 19.77
N GLY A 34 8.53 -27.34 19.40
CA GLY A 34 8.76 -26.21 20.30
C GLY A 34 8.38 -24.89 19.65
N GLY A 35 7.10 -24.59 19.53
CA GLY A 35 6.54 -23.26 19.72
C GLY A 35 6.86 -22.14 18.74
N ASN A 36 7.54 -22.34 17.61
CA ASN A 36 7.73 -21.30 16.61
C ASN A 36 7.11 -21.76 15.28
N PRO A 37 6.23 -20.99 14.64
CA PRO A 37 5.62 -21.39 13.36
C PRO A 37 6.71 -21.63 12.32
N ALA A 38 6.59 -22.74 11.58
CA ALA A 38 7.57 -23.13 10.57
C ALA A 38 7.65 -22.06 9.47
N THR A 39 8.87 -21.64 9.13
CA THR A 39 9.09 -20.71 8.02
C THR A 39 9.07 -21.51 6.71
N TYR A 40 8.12 -21.20 5.83
CA TYR A 40 8.12 -21.74 4.47
C TYR A 40 9.21 -21.07 3.64
N THR A 41 10.23 -21.83 3.24
CA THR A 41 11.33 -21.33 2.42
C THR A 41 11.09 -21.68 0.95
N ILE A 42 10.96 -20.67 0.10
CA ILE A 42 10.83 -20.84 -1.35
C ILE A 42 12.17 -21.35 -1.91
N PRO A 43 12.17 -22.39 -2.78
CA PRO A 43 13.40 -22.96 -3.30
C PRO A 43 14.30 -21.96 -4.02
N ALA A 44 15.62 -22.01 -3.81
CA ALA A 44 16.60 -21.06 -4.36
C ALA A 44 16.65 -20.96 -5.91
N ARG A 45 16.10 -21.98 -6.61
CA ARG A 45 15.99 -21.98 -8.08
C ARG A 45 14.93 -21.02 -8.61
N VAL A 46 13.98 -20.58 -7.77
CA VAL A 46 12.90 -19.68 -8.14
C VAL A 46 13.48 -18.30 -8.43
N LYS A 47 13.08 -17.69 -9.54
CA LYS A 47 13.52 -16.34 -9.98
C LYS A 47 12.40 -15.33 -10.02
N ARG A 48 11.17 -15.79 -10.00
CA ARG A 48 9.94 -15.00 -9.94
C ARG A 48 8.90 -15.78 -9.14
N ILE A 49 8.11 -15.07 -8.33
CA ILE A 49 6.89 -15.64 -7.78
C ILE A 49 5.79 -15.39 -8.80
N GLU A 50 5.19 -16.45 -9.30
CA GLU A 50 4.18 -16.36 -10.35
C GLU A 50 2.87 -15.78 -9.82
N ASP A 51 2.03 -15.33 -10.76
CA ASP A 51 0.71 -14.83 -10.44
C ASP A 51 -0.12 -15.92 -9.73
N TYR A 52 -0.82 -15.54 -8.65
CA TYR A 52 -1.65 -16.43 -7.82
C TYR A 52 -0.88 -17.58 -7.14
N ALA A 53 0.46 -17.60 -7.10
CA ALA A 53 1.26 -18.74 -6.65
C ALA A 53 0.85 -19.30 -5.27
N PHE A 54 0.45 -18.45 -4.34
CA PHE A 54 0.03 -18.77 -2.97
C PHE A 54 -1.32 -18.15 -2.61
N ALA A 55 -2.11 -17.74 -3.60
CA ALA A 55 -3.36 -17.04 -3.33
C ALA A 55 -4.31 -17.87 -2.45
N GLY A 56 -4.76 -17.28 -1.33
CA GLY A 56 -5.68 -17.91 -0.39
C GLY A 56 -5.05 -18.98 0.50
N ASP A 57 -3.72 -19.13 0.50
CA ASP A 57 -3.04 -20.11 1.38
C ASP A 57 -2.98 -19.58 2.83
N THR A 58 -3.94 -20.00 3.63
CA THR A 58 -4.02 -19.65 5.06
C THR A 58 -3.10 -20.48 5.95
N SER A 59 -2.36 -21.43 5.40
CA SER A 59 -1.37 -22.20 6.15
C SER A 59 -0.04 -21.46 6.32
N LEU A 60 0.20 -20.44 5.48
CA LEU A 60 1.44 -19.66 5.53
C LEU A 60 1.41 -18.66 6.69
N GLU A 61 2.36 -18.80 7.62
CA GLU A 61 2.57 -17.85 8.71
C GLU A 61 3.85 -17.04 8.52
N ARG A 62 4.90 -17.68 8.02
CA ARG A 62 6.20 -17.06 7.70
C ARG A 62 6.71 -17.56 6.37
N VAL A 63 7.17 -16.65 5.53
CA VAL A 63 7.71 -16.97 4.21
C VAL A 63 9.09 -16.36 4.03
N LYS A 64 10.04 -17.15 3.54
CA LYS A 64 11.33 -16.66 3.08
C LYS A 64 11.44 -16.76 1.57
N ILE A 65 11.61 -15.62 0.91
CA ILE A 65 11.84 -15.53 -0.55
C ILE A 65 13.35 -15.50 -0.81
N PRO A 66 13.90 -16.35 -1.68
CA PRO A 66 15.35 -16.42 -1.92
C PRO A 66 15.87 -15.19 -2.72
N ASP A 67 17.15 -14.85 -2.52
CA ASP A 67 17.81 -13.68 -3.11
C ASP A 67 17.78 -13.60 -4.64
N GLY A 68 17.47 -14.68 -5.32
CA GLY A 68 17.38 -14.70 -6.78
C GLY A 68 16.07 -14.21 -7.35
N VAL A 69 15.06 -13.93 -6.52
CA VAL A 69 13.73 -13.47 -6.95
C VAL A 69 13.76 -11.96 -7.16
N THR A 70 13.31 -11.51 -8.33
CA THR A 70 13.25 -10.09 -8.69
C THR A 70 11.83 -9.55 -8.81
N GLU A 71 10.83 -10.41 -8.93
CA GLU A 71 9.43 -10.02 -9.08
C GLU A 71 8.50 -10.91 -8.26
N ILE A 72 7.49 -10.30 -7.66
CA ILE A 72 6.31 -10.96 -7.09
C ILE A 72 5.14 -10.64 -8.01
N GLY A 73 4.49 -11.69 -8.53
CA GLY A 73 3.40 -11.60 -9.50
C GLY A 73 2.10 -11.05 -8.93
N ASP A 74 1.12 -10.88 -9.80
CA ASP A 74 -0.20 -10.40 -9.42
C ASP A 74 -0.92 -11.46 -8.57
N TYR A 75 -1.58 -11.01 -7.47
CA TYR A 75 -2.29 -11.87 -6.51
C TYR A 75 -1.43 -12.96 -5.85
N ALA A 76 -0.10 -12.90 -5.93
CA ALA A 76 0.79 -13.99 -5.55
C ALA A 76 0.56 -14.52 -4.12
N PHE A 77 0.25 -13.65 -3.15
CA PHE A 77 -0.07 -13.96 -1.76
C PHE A 77 -1.44 -13.40 -1.33
N SER A 78 -2.30 -13.04 -2.30
CA SER A 78 -3.62 -12.48 -1.97
C SER A 78 -4.41 -13.43 -1.08
N GLY A 79 -4.99 -12.93 0.00
CA GLY A 79 -5.79 -13.71 0.93
C GLY A 79 -5.00 -14.67 1.84
N CYS A 80 -3.68 -14.55 1.92
CA CYS A 80 -2.86 -15.27 2.93
C CYS A 80 -3.08 -14.64 4.30
N THR A 81 -4.26 -14.86 4.88
CA THR A 81 -4.73 -14.14 6.08
C THR A 81 -3.90 -14.39 7.34
N ASN A 82 -3.15 -15.50 7.41
CA ASN A 82 -2.30 -15.85 8.56
C ASN A 82 -0.82 -15.47 8.33
N LEU A 83 -0.45 -14.92 7.17
CA LEU A 83 0.92 -14.52 6.87
C LEU A 83 1.32 -13.32 7.74
N GLN A 84 2.18 -13.57 8.74
CA GLN A 84 2.64 -12.58 9.72
C GLN A 84 3.95 -11.91 9.30
N GLU A 85 4.84 -12.69 8.65
CA GLU A 85 6.18 -12.25 8.32
C GLU A 85 6.60 -12.77 6.94
N ILE A 86 7.23 -11.90 6.15
CA ILE A 86 7.82 -12.27 4.88
C ILE A 86 9.22 -11.67 4.76
N GLU A 87 10.23 -12.53 4.52
CA GLU A 87 11.59 -12.10 4.20
C GLU A 87 11.67 -11.88 2.69
N LEU A 88 11.75 -10.60 2.30
CA LEU A 88 11.89 -10.19 0.90
C LEU A 88 13.36 -10.15 0.48
N PRO A 89 13.70 -10.53 -0.77
CA PRO A 89 15.08 -10.52 -1.24
C PRO A 89 15.57 -9.10 -1.58
N ASP A 90 16.85 -8.84 -1.38
CA ASP A 90 17.47 -7.55 -1.71
C ASP A 90 17.32 -7.14 -3.19
N GLY A 91 17.21 -8.13 -4.08
CA GLY A 91 17.06 -7.93 -5.52
C GLY A 91 15.65 -7.66 -6.03
N LEU A 92 14.65 -7.55 -5.14
CA LEU A 92 13.25 -7.37 -5.54
C LEU A 92 13.05 -6.01 -6.21
N THR A 93 12.55 -6.01 -7.45
CA THR A 93 12.31 -4.80 -8.25
C THR A 93 10.83 -4.49 -8.41
N LYS A 94 9.95 -5.50 -8.32
CA LYS A 94 8.52 -5.33 -8.57
C LYS A 94 7.65 -6.15 -7.63
N ILE A 95 6.60 -5.51 -7.12
CA ILE A 95 5.46 -6.13 -6.45
C ILE A 95 4.23 -5.92 -7.33
N GLY A 96 3.56 -7.00 -7.73
CA GLY A 96 2.41 -7.01 -8.64
C GLY A 96 1.14 -6.44 -8.04
N ASN A 97 0.08 -6.39 -8.86
CA ASN A 97 -1.25 -5.96 -8.43
C ASN A 97 -1.83 -6.98 -7.45
N HIS A 98 -2.50 -6.51 -6.39
CA HIS A 98 -3.10 -7.37 -5.37
C HIS A 98 -2.14 -8.41 -4.75
N ALA A 99 -0.82 -8.22 -4.87
CA ALA A 99 0.17 -9.25 -4.48
C ALA A 99 0.02 -9.72 -3.04
N PHE A 100 -0.34 -8.84 -2.11
CA PHE A 100 -0.59 -9.12 -0.69
C PHE A 100 -1.97 -8.63 -0.22
N ASP A 101 -2.89 -8.45 -1.14
CA ASP A 101 -4.25 -8.01 -0.83
C ASP A 101 -4.91 -8.96 0.17
N GLY A 102 -5.41 -8.43 1.29
CA GLY A 102 -6.02 -9.24 2.35
C GLY A 102 -5.06 -10.08 3.21
N CYS A 103 -3.75 -9.80 3.20
CA CYS A 103 -2.81 -10.38 4.17
C CYS A 103 -2.98 -9.72 5.54
N THR A 104 -4.10 -10.02 6.21
CA THR A 104 -4.56 -9.30 7.41
C THR A 104 -3.61 -9.39 8.60
N ALA A 105 -2.79 -10.45 8.69
CA ALA A 105 -1.84 -10.67 9.78
C ALA A 105 -0.43 -10.13 9.50
N LEU A 106 -0.14 -9.61 8.30
CA LEU A 106 1.19 -9.14 7.93
C LEU A 106 1.56 -7.89 8.73
N VAL A 107 2.67 -7.97 9.53
CA VAL A 107 2.98 -6.91 10.51
C VAL A 107 3.94 -5.86 9.96
N ARG A 108 4.94 -6.27 9.18
CA ARG A 108 5.96 -5.35 8.67
C ARG A 108 6.62 -5.85 7.39
N LEU A 109 7.11 -4.89 6.61
CA LEU A 109 8.02 -5.13 5.50
C LEU A 109 9.36 -4.46 5.80
N GLY A 110 10.45 -5.19 5.56
CA GLY A 110 11.80 -4.67 5.66
C GLY A 110 12.15 -3.70 4.54
N ASP A 111 13.44 -3.34 4.46
CA ASP A 111 13.95 -2.48 3.38
C ASP A 111 13.90 -3.21 2.04
N MET A 112 13.49 -2.49 1.01
CA MET A 112 13.39 -2.96 -0.37
C MET A 112 14.22 -2.05 -1.29
N ASN A 113 15.54 -2.18 -1.17
CA ASN A 113 16.51 -1.23 -1.75
C ASN A 113 16.52 -1.17 -3.28
N GLN A 114 16.01 -2.19 -3.97
CA GLN A 114 15.94 -2.25 -5.43
C GLN A 114 14.52 -2.11 -5.98
N LEU A 115 13.51 -1.98 -5.11
CA LEU A 115 12.11 -1.93 -5.53
C LEU A 115 11.84 -0.67 -6.36
N GLU A 116 11.29 -0.87 -7.56
CA GLU A 116 10.96 0.20 -8.52
C GLU A 116 9.45 0.46 -8.60
N SER A 117 8.62 -0.55 -8.34
CA SER A 117 7.17 -0.40 -8.45
C SER A 117 6.38 -1.27 -7.48
N ILE A 118 5.31 -0.67 -6.94
CA ILE A 118 4.24 -1.33 -6.19
C ILE A 118 2.96 -1.25 -7.01
N GLY A 119 2.31 -2.38 -7.23
CA GLY A 119 1.09 -2.50 -8.04
C GLY A 119 -0.17 -1.93 -7.39
N GLU A 120 -1.27 -1.98 -8.13
CA GLU A 120 -2.59 -1.59 -7.64
C GLU A 120 -3.06 -2.57 -6.57
N TYR A 121 -3.69 -2.06 -5.48
CA TYR A 121 -4.20 -2.85 -4.35
C TYR A 121 -3.16 -3.78 -3.70
N ALA A 122 -1.85 -3.58 -3.95
CA ALA A 122 -0.81 -4.55 -3.59
C ALA A 122 -0.81 -4.95 -2.11
N PHE A 123 -1.19 -4.06 -1.20
CA PHE A 123 -1.29 -4.28 0.25
C PHE A 123 -2.65 -3.85 0.82
N SER A 124 -3.68 -3.75 -0.02
CA SER A 124 -5.02 -3.43 0.45
C SER A 124 -5.46 -4.46 1.50
N GLY A 125 -6.08 -4.01 2.58
CA GLY A 125 -6.54 -4.91 3.65
C GLY A 125 -5.45 -5.57 4.50
N CYS A 126 -4.18 -5.13 4.42
CA CYS A 126 -3.13 -5.54 5.36
C CYS A 126 -3.33 -4.85 6.71
N GLU A 127 -4.32 -5.32 7.49
CA GLU A 127 -4.80 -4.63 8.68
C GLU A 127 -3.76 -4.48 9.80
N ALA A 128 -2.88 -5.49 9.96
CA ALA A 128 -1.84 -5.50 10.98
C ALA A 128 -0.54 -4.80 10.55
N LEU A 129 -0.43 -4.34 9.29
CA LEU A 129 0.80 -3.75 8.76
C LEU A 129 1.12 -2.44 9.47
N GLU A 130 2.19 -2.41 10.26
CA GLU A 130 2.60 -1.25 11.07
C GLU A 130 3.65 -0.39 10.39
N SER A 131 4.56 -1.00 9.63
CA SER A 131 5.68 -0.28 9.03
C SER A 131 6.18 -0.91 7.74
N ILE A 132 6.67 -0.03 6.86
CA ILE A 132 7.38 -0.38 5.63
C ILE A 132 8.74 0.29 5.70
N GLY A 133 9.80 -0.48 5.41
CA GLY A 133 11.18 -0.01 5.37
C GLY A 133 11.49 0.92 4.21
N ASP A 134 12.78 1.16 3.98
CA ASP A 134 13.25 2.08 2.96
C ASP A 134 13.10 1.51 1.54
N MET A 135 12.67 2.37 0.61
CA MET A 135 12.48 2.06 -0.81
C MET A 135 13.11 3.16 -1.70
N PRO A 136 14.44 3.34 -1.64
CA PRO A 136 15.10 4.50 -2.25
C PRO A 136 15.03 4.53 -3.79
N LYS A 137 14.71 3.41 -4.45
CA LYS A 137 14.54 3.32 -5.91
C LYS A 137 13.09 3.30 -6.37
N LEU A 138 12.14 3.28 -5.46
CA LEU A 138 10.72 3.20 -5.79
C LEU A 138 10.28 4.42 -6.62
N GLN A 139 9.76 4.18 -7.81
CA GLN A 139 9.31 5.22 -8.74
C GLN A 139 7.79 5.41 -8.72
N THR A 140 7.05 4.30 -8.55
CA THR A 140 5.58 4.33 -8.64
C THR A 140 4.92 3.53 -7.53
N ILE A 141 3.88 4.13 -6.93
CA ILE A 141 2.95 3.47 -6.02
C ILE A 141 1.60 3.43 -6.75
N GLY A 142 1.03 2.23 -6.89
CA GLY A 142 -0.20 1.97 -7.61
C GLY A 142 -1.44 2.58 -6.95
N ASN A 143 -2.57 2.57 -7.68
CA ASN A 143 -3.84 2.98 -7.12
C ASN A 143 -4.24 2.03 -5.99
N TYR A 144 -4.82 2.57 -4.92
CA TYR A 144 -5.33 1.78 -3.79
C TYR A 144 -4.29 0.86 -3.12
N ALA A 145 -2.99 1.11 -3.32
CA ALA A 145 -1.92 0.18 -2.90
C ALA A 145 -1.99 -0.19 -1.42
N PHE A 146 -2.44 0.74 -0.54
CA PHE A 146 -2.62 0.56 0.90
C PHE A 146 -4.01 1.02 1.36
N ALA A 147 -4.97 1.08 0.45
CA ALA A 147 -6.24 1.76 0.69
C ALA A 147 -7.16 1.02 1.67
N GLU A 148 -8.07 1.81 2.21
CA GLU A 148 -9.31 1.34 2.82
C GLU A 148 -10.30 0.93 1.74
N LEU A 149 -10.81 -0.29 1.83
CA LEU A 149 -11.85 -0.80 0.94
C LEU A 149 -13.06 -1.24 1.75
N THR A 150 -14.24 -0.94 1.22
CA THR A 150 -15.49 -1.50 1.74
C THR A 150 -15.93 -2.63 0.81
N VAL A 151 -15.91 -3.84 1.34
CA VAL A 151 -16.39 -5.04 0.65
C VAL A 151 -17.79 -5.33 1.15
N THR A 152 -18.76 -5.39 0.23
CA THR A 152 -20.14 -5.76 0.55
C THR A 152 -20.37 -7.20 0.10
N ASP A 153 -20.75 -8.04 1.04
CA ASP A 153 -21.21 -9.40 0.76
C ASP A 153 -22.61 -9.32 0.12
N GLU A 154 -22.71 -9.73 -1.13
CA GLU A 154 -23.95 -9.62 -1.91
C GLU A 154 -25.08 -10.51 -1.36
N ASP A 155 -24.74 -11.63 -0.70
CA ASP A 155 -25.72 -12.58 -0.18
C ASP A 155 -26.32 -12.11 1.15
N SER A 156 -25.49 -11.52 2.03
CA SER A 156 -25.92 -11.06 3.36
C SER A 156 -26.23 -9.56 3.41
N GLY A 157 -25.80 -8.78 2.41
CA GLY A 157 -25.83 -7.32 2.42
C GLY A 157 -24.91 -6.68 3.46
N THR A 158 -24.04 -7.46 4.09
CA THR A 158 -23.12 -6.97 5.12
C THR A 158 -21.91 -6.31 4.46
N SER A 159 -21.63 -5.07 4.83
CA SER A 159 -20.45 -4.35 4.38
C SER A 159 -19.34 -4.44 5.43
N THR A 160 -18.17 -4.88 5.02
CA THR A 160 -16.96 -4.92 5.85
C THR A 160 -15.93 -3.98 5.27
N THR A 161 -15.40 -3.08 6.10
CA THR A 161 -14.31 -2.19 5.71
C THR A 161 -12.98 -2.79 6.14
N VAL A 162 -12.08 -2.97 5.20
CA VAL A 162 -10.71 -3.45 5.40
C VAL A 162 -9.72 -2.36 5.00
N SER A 163 -8.68 -2.14 5.77
CA SER A 163 -7.71 -1.07 5.52
C SER A 163 -6.35 -1.39 6.15
N CYS A 164 -5.29 -0.73 5.69
CA CYS A 164 -4.02 -0.69 6.41
C CYS A 164 -4.11 0.22 7.66
N LYS A 165 -5.10 -0.07 8.52
CA LYS A 165 -5.45 0.76 9.69
C LYS A 165 -4.34 0.91 10.72
N SER A 166 -3.36 -0.02 10.74
CA SER A 166 -2.25 -0.01 11.69
C SER A 166 -0.98 0.64 11.14
N LEU A 167 -0.94 1.02 9.84
CA LEU A 167 0.26 1.56 9.20
C LEU A 167 0.63 2.91 9.80
N LYS A 168 1.81 2.98 10.45
CA LYS A 168 2.33 4.17 11.15
C LYS A 168 3.41 4.89 10.36
N THR A 169 4.28 4.12 9.68
CA THR A 169 5.45 4.69 9.00
C THR A 169 5.73 4.02 7.66
N VAL A 170 6.13 4.85 6.69
CA VAL A 170 6.69 4.43 5.41
C VAL A 170 8.06 5.09 5.28
N GLY A 171 9.09 4.29 4.96
CA GLY A 171 10.49 4.74 4.89
C GLY A 171 10.79 5.65 3.70
N ASN A 172 12.06 5.62 3.26
CA ASN A 172 12.55 6.49 2.20
C ASN A 172 11.81 6.30 0.87
N LEU A 173 11.33 7.40 0.27
CA LEU A 173 10.63 7.47 -1.01
C LEU A 173 11.29 8.48 -1.98
N ASP A 174 12.60 8.68 -1.87
CA ASP A 174 13.33 9.74 -2.60
C ASP A 174 13.15 9.67 -4.13
N SER A 175 12.99 8.49 -4.70
CA SER A 175 12.83 8.31 -6.15
C SER A 175 11.39 8.33 -6.64
N VAL A 176 10.40 8.39 -5.74
CA VAL A 176 8.98 8.35 -6.12
C VAL A 176 8.62 9.55 -6.98
N THR A 177 8.07 9.26 -8.16
CA THR A 177 7.60 10.28 -9.11
C THR A 177 6.07 10.32 -9.18
N ARG A 178 5.39 9.20 -8.86
CA ARG A 178 3.93 9.06 -8.97
C ARG A 178 3.35 8.28 -7.80
N ILE A 179 2.29 8.83 -7.21
CA ILE A 179 1.44 8.16 -6.20
C ILE A 179 0.04 8.06 -6.81
N GLY A 180 -0.49 6.84 -6.84
CA GLY A 180 -1.79 6.50 -7.42
C GLY A 180 -2.98 7.07 -6.66
N SER A 181 -4.16 6.92 -7.26
CA SER A 181 -5.42 7.31 -6.62
C SER A 181 -5.64 6.49 -5.36
N GLU A 182 -6.00 7.18 -4.27
CA GLU A 182 -6.33 6.58 -2.98
C GLU A 182 -5.24 5.63 -2.43
N ALA A 183 -3.98 5.80 -2.86
CA ALA A 183 -2.90 4.87 -2.54
C ALA A 183 -2.72 4.62 -1.03
N PHE A 184 -2.96 5.62 -0.18
CA PHE A 184 -2.91 5.55 1.28
C PHE A 184 -4.24 5.95 1.93
N SER A 185 -5.34 5.94 1.18
CA SER A 185 -6.64 6.34 1.72
C SER A 185 -7.03 5.44 2.90
N GLY A 186 -7.44 6.04 4.02
CA GLY A 186 -7.84 5.31 5.22
C GLY A 186 -6.69 4.74 6.07
N CYS A 187 -5.43 5.07 5.77
CA CYS A 187 -4.30 4.76 6.66
C CYS A 187 -4.33 5.70 7.88
N ARG A 188 -5.31 5.50 8.78
CA ARG A 188 -5.65 6.43 9.87
C ARG A 188 -4.52 6.62 10.87
N GLU A 189 -3.69 5.59 11.09
CA GLU A 189 -2.56 5.61 12.01
C GLU A 189 -1.26 6.12 11.37
N LEU A 190 -1.25 6.45 10.07
CA LEU A 190 -0.04 6.92 9.38
C LEU A 190 0.42 8.26 9.96
N GLU A 191 1.54 8.23 10.68
CA GLU A 191 2.12 9.41 11.34
C GLU A 191 3.16 10.11 10.46
N SER A 192 3.91 9.33 9.69
CA SER A 192 4.99 9.83 8.83
C SER A 192 5.16 9.03 7.56
N ILE A 193 5.56 9.73 6.51
CA ILE A 193 5.96 9.18 5.21
C ILE A 193 7.28 9.83 4.82
N GLY A 194 8.15 9.08 4.14
CA GLY A 194 9.41 9.61 3.60
C GLY A 194 9.20 10.86 2.75
N ALA A 195 10.23 11.70 2.66
CA ALA A 195 10.16 12.88 1.80
C ALA A 195 9.91 12.50 0.33
N LEU A 196 9.28 13.40 -0.42
CA LEU A 196 8.85 13.20 -1.81
C LEU A 196 9.52 14.17 -2.80
N PRO A 197 10.86 14.29 -2.83
CA PRO A 197 11.57 15.35 -3.57
C PRO A 197 11.43 15.24 -5.09
N ASN A 198 11.03 14.08 -5.59
CA ASN A 198 10.90 13.81 -7.01
C ASN A 198 9.45 13.61 -7.46
N VAL A 199 8.48 13.71 -6.56
CA VAL A 199 7.07 13.51 -6.92
C VAL A 199 6.58 14.62 -7.83
N THR A 200 6.02 14.22 -8.98
CA THR A 200 5.40 15.13 -9.96
C THR A 200 3.90 14.95 -10.04
N ARG A 201 3.39 13.83 -9.55
CA ARG A 201 1.96 13.51 -9.56
C ARG A 201 1.54 12.76 -8.30
N ILE A 202 0.57 13.32 -7.60
CA ILE A 202 -0.21 12.66 -6.55
C ILE A 202 -1.65 12.64 -7.05
N ALA A 203 -2.26 11.47 -7.16
CA ALA A 203 -3.58 11.35 -7.76
C ALA A 203 -4.71 11.64 -6.74
N PHE A 204 -5.97 11.45 -7.16
CA PHE A 204 -7.17 11.67 -6.37
C PHE A 204 -7.08 10.96 -5.01
N GLY A 205 -7.42 11.63 -3.91
CA GLY A 205 -7.59 11.05 -2.58
C GLY A 205 -6.38 10.31 -2.00
N ALA A 206 -5.17 10.49 -2.56
CA ALA A 206 -4.02 9.63 -2.25
C ALA A 206 -3.69 9.47 -0.76
N PHE A 207 -3.96 10.48 0.06
CA PHE A 207 -3.80 10.48 1.52
C PHE A 207 -5.10 10.82 2.25
N GLN A 208 -6.25 10.61 1.62
CA GLN A 208 -7.54 10.87 2.25
C GLN A 208 -7.70 10.04 3.53
N ASN A 209 -8.22 10.63 4.62
CA ASN A 209 -8.41 9.97 5.91
C ASN A 209 -7.12 9.48 6.60
N CYS A 210 -5.95 10.04 6.27
CA CYS A 210 -4.72 9.83 7.04
C CYS A 210 -4.74 10.72 8.30
N GLU A 211 -5.59 10.37 9.27
CA GLU A 211 -5.94 11.24 10.40
C GLU A 211 -4.75 11.64 11.28
N LYS A 212 -3.71 10.77 11.40
CA LYS A 212 -2.51 11.02 12.22
C LYS A 212 -1.31 11.57 11.44
N LEU A 213 -1.43 11.75 10.12
CA LEU A 213 -0.34 12.28 9.30
C LEU A 213 -0.04 13.73 9.70
N LYS A 214 1.19 13.98 10.18
CA LYS A 214 1.59 15.30 10.72
C LYS A 214 2.22 16.20 9.68
N LYS A 215 3.02 15.63 8.77
CA LYS A 215 3.74 16.39 7.75
C LYS A 215 3.98 15.59 6.48
N VAL A 216 4.07 16.29 5.36
CA VAL A 216 4.57 15.77 4.09
C VAL A 216 5.60 16.75 3.53
N GLU A 217 6.79 16.25 3.23
CA GLU A 217 7.95 17.06 2.86
C GLU A 217 8.40 16.81 1.41
N GLY A 218 9.08 17.81 0.83
CA GLY A 218 9.79 17.65 -0.45
C GLY A 218 8.93 17.79 -1.71
N MET A 219 7.68 18.23 -1.66
CA MET A 219 6.78 18.26 -2.82
C MET A 219 7.06 19.41 -3.82
N GLY A 220 8.30 19.86 -3.92
CA GLY A 220 8.67 21.03 -4.75
C GLY A 220 8.48 20.86 -6.26
N LYS A 221 8.30 19.64 -6.76
CA LYS A 221 8.03 19.37 -8.18
C LYS A 221 6.54 19.22 -8.50
N LEU A 222 5.69 19.19 -7.48
CA LEU A 222 4.26 19.01 -7.67
C LEU A 222 3.62 20.31 -8.20
N THR A 223 2.94 20.22 -9.34
CA THR A 223 2.27 21.38 -9.97
C THR A 223 0.77 21.41 -9.71
N VAL A 224 0.16 20.29 -9.39
CA VAL A 224 -1.27 20.14 -9.12
C VAL A 224 -1.48 19.30 -7.87
N VAL A 225 -2.21 19.84 -6.89
CA VAL A 225 -2.76 19.07 -5.77
C VAL A 225 -4.16 18.64 -6.17
N ASN A 226 -4.38 17.35 -6.35
CA ASN A 226 -5.63 16.80 -6.83
C ASN A 226 -6.75 16.85 -5.78
N GLN A 227 -7.97 16.53 -6.21
CA GLN A 227 -9.15 16.48 -5.34
C GLN A 227 -8.93 15.49 -4.21
N TYR A 228 -9.35 15.86 -3.00
CA TYR A 228 -9.31 15.05 -1.78
C TYR A 228 -7.91 14.54 -1.36
N THR A 229 -6.81 14.99 -2.00
CA THR A 229 -5.45 14.46 -1.77
C THR A 229 -5.12 14.31 -0.29
N PHE A 230 -5.45 15.30 0.55
CA PHE A 230 -5.22 15.32 2.00
C PHE A 230 -6.51 15.55 2.79
N SER A 231 -7.67 15.27 2.21
CA SER A 231 -8.94 15.46 2.91
C SER A 231 -8.98 14.60 4.18
N ASN A 232 -9.47 15.18 5.27
CA ASN A 232 -9.55 14.57 6.60
C ASN A 232 -8.19 14.11 7.18
N CYS A 233 -7.09 14.77 6.81
CA CYS A 233 -5.81 14.66 7.50
C CYS A 233 -5.82 15.60 8.72
N THR A 234 -6.56 15.22 9.76
CA THR A 234 -6.89 16.11 10.90
C THR A 234 -5.68 16.55 11.71
N SER A 235 -4.60 15.77 11.72
CA SER A 235 -3.32 16.09 12.40
C SER A 235 -2.29 16.76 11.49
N LEU A 236 -2.63 17.06 10.22
CA LEU A 236 -1.66 17.61 9.28
C LEU A 236 -1.35 19.06 9.63
N GLU A 237 -0.14 19.29 10.14
CA GLU A 237 0.35 20.62 10.56
C GLU A 237 1.11 21.32 9.45
N TYR A 238 1.74 20.55 8.56
CA TYR A 238 2.70 21.06 7.61
C TYR A 238 2.77 20.26 6.32
N VAL A 239 2.74 20.99 5.21
CA VAL A 239 3.00 20.48 3.87
C VAL A 239 4.08 21.36 3.25
N ASP A 240 5.24 20.76 2.95
CA ASP A 240 6.39 21.50 2.47
C ASP A 240 6.39 21.68 0.96
N ASN A 241 6.87 22.88 0.57
CA ASN A 241 7.37 23.18 -0.76
C ASN A 241 6.36 23.05 -1.90
N LEU A 242 5.10 23.50 -1.68
CA LEU A 242 4.10 23.62 -2.75
C LEU A 242 4.32 24.87 -3.63
N ASN A 243 5.53 25.43 -3.67
CA ASN A 243 5.82 26.69 -4.37
C ASN A 243 5.58 26.63 -5.90
N ASN A 244 5.65 25.43 -6.48
CA ASN A 244 5.38 25.21 -7.89
C ASN A 244 3.93 24.74 -8.18
N ALA A 245 3.12 24.57 -7.16
CA ALA A 245 1.72 24.22 -7.34
C ALA A 245 0.96 25.41 -7.94
N THR A 246 0.47 25.23 -9.15
CA THR A 246 -0.34 26.22 -9.87
C THR A 246 -1.83 25.99 -9.69
N GLN A 247 -2.22 24.79 -9.22
CA GLN A 247 -3.60 24.39 -9.03
C GLN A 247 -3.76 23.55 -7.77
N ILE A 248 -4.75 23.92 -6.96
CA ILE A 248 -5.25 23.09 -5.85
C ILE A 248 -6.72 22.82 -6.14
N ASN A 249 -7.05 21.55 -6.26
CA ASN A 249 -8.38 21.13 -6.62
C ASN A 249 -9.33 21.05 -5.41
N PHE A 250 -10.60 20.84 -5.70
CA PHE A 250 -11.69 20.80 -4.74
C PHE A 250 -11.40 19.84 -3.58
N CYS A 251 -11.64 20.28 -2.35
CA CYS A 251 -11.46 19.52 -1.11
C CYS A 251 -10.05 18.91 -0.90
N ALA A 252 -9.01 19.41 -1.60
CA ALA A 252 -7.66 18.85 -1.48
C ALA A 252 -7.15 18.82 -0.02
N PHE A 253 -7.57 19.78 0.82
CA PHE A 253 -7.24 19.92 2.24
C PHE A 253 -8.49 20.07 3.12
N ALA A 254 -9.63 19.54 2.70
CA ALA A 254 -10.84 19.59 3.52
C ALA A 254 -10.60 18.88 4.85
N ASP A 255 -11.10 19.46 5.94
CA ASP A 255 -11.01 18.91 7.30
C ASP A 255 -9.58 18.70 7.85
N CYS A 256 -8.56 19.37 7.28
CA CYS A 256 -7.22 19.45 7.84
C CYS A 256 -7.17 20.45 9.00
N SER A 257 -7.77 20.10 10.14
CA SER A 257 -7.99 21.04 11.25
C SER A 257 -6.71 21.56 11.92
N ALA A 258 -5.61 20.78 11.88
CA ALA A 258 -4.31 21.18 12.42
C ALA A 258 -3.47 22.01 11.44
N LEU A 259 -3.88 22.13 10.16
CA LEU A 259 -3.14 22.89 9.15
C LEU A 259 -3.29 24.39 9.44
N THR A 260 -2.35 24.90 10.22
CA THR A 260 -2.35 26.26 10.78
C THR A 260 -1.73 27.31 9.82
N VAL A 261 -1.22 28.41 10.39
CA VAL A 261 -0.61 29.58 9.71
C VAL A 261 0.35 29.20 8.56
N ASN A 262 1.07 28.07 8.68
CA ASN A 262 1.98 27.60 7.64
C ASN A 262 1.22 27.16 6.37
N GLY A 263 0.12 26.42 6.50
CA GLY A 263 -0.73 26.09 5.37
C GLY A 263 -1.26 27.34 4.65
N LYS A 264 -1.61 28.39 5.38
CA LYS A 264 -1.98 29.68 4.78
C LYS A 264 -0.83 30.38 4.08
N LEU A 265 0.40 30.25 4.57
CA LEU A 265 1.60 30.81 3.95
C LEU A 265 1.92 30.14 2.61
N TYR A 266 1.85 28.81 2.54
CA TYR A 266 2.12 28.07 1.30
C TYR A 266 1.02 28.24 0.25
N LEU A 267 -0.21 28.45 0.67
CA LEU A 267 -1.33 28.72 -0.22
C LEU A 267 -1.51 30.19 -0.56
N SER A 268 -0.77 31.09 0.09
CA SER A 268 -0.90 32.54 -0.11
C SER A 268 -0.57 33.00 -1.53
N HIS A 269 0.30 32.29 -2.25
CA HIS A 269 0.61 32.59 -3.64
C HIS A 269 -0.56 32.29 -4.61
N LEU A 270 -1.52 31.48 -4.18
CA LEU A 270 -2.76 31.20 -4.93
C LEU A 270 -3.83 32.29 -4.72
N GLY A 271 -3.53 33.34 -3.96
CA GLY A 271 -4.41 34.48 -3.70
C GLY A 271 -5.64 34.12 -2.83
N LYS A 272 -6.71 34.92 -2.94
CA LYS A 272 -7.94 34.71 -2.16
C LYS A 272 -8.57 33.32 -2.33
N LYS A 273 -8.38 32.68 -3.47
CA LYS A 273 -8.85 31.31 -3.73
C LYS A 273 -8.17 30.26 -2.82
N GLY A 274 -6.91 30.46 -2.41
CA GLY A 274 -6.22 29.53 -1.51
C GLY A 274 -6.93 29.33 -0.17
N ASN A 275 -7.62 30.38 0.35
CA ASN A 275 -8.36 30.29 1.60
C ASN A 275 -9.71 29.55 1.47
N GLU A 276 -10.29 29.49 0.29
CA GLU A 276 -11.56 28.77 0.05
C GLU A 276 -11.38 27.24 0.11
N TYR A 277 -10.17 26.74 -0.22
CA TYR A 277 -9.85 25.32 -0.19
C TYR A 277 -9.64 24.75 1.22
N LEU A 278 -9.44 25.64 2.22
CA LEU A 278 -9.27 25.26 3.62
C LEU A 278 -10.59 25.31 4.43
N SER A 279 -11.62 25.95 3.93
CA SER A 279 -12.73 26.40 4.76
C SER A 279 -14.11 25.81 4.47
N HIS A 280 -14.32 24.99 3.43
CA HIS A 280 -15.65 24.46 3.15
C HIS A 280 -15.69 23.00 2.72
N PRO A 281 -16.24 22.12 3.59
CA PRO A 281 -16.45 20.72 3.23
C PRO A 281 -17.69 20.47 2.36
N THR A 282 -18.57 21.45 2.15
CA THR A 282 -19.87 21.17 1.49
C THR A 282 -20.40 22.37 0.72
N LYS A 283 -20.09 22.49 -0.55
CA LYS A 283 -21.03 23.04 -1.55
C LYS A 283 -20.81 22.33 -2.87
N PRO A 284 -21.73 21.49 -3.31
CA PRO A 284 -21.80 21.09 -4.72
C PRO A 284 -22.15 22.34 -5.54
N LEU A 285 -21.57 22.43 -6.74
CA LEU A 285 -21.96 23.37 -7.77
C LEU A 285 -23.40 23.12 -8.19
#